data_03d34b322bb8b12418292b913f0ee834
#
_entry.id   03d34b322bb8b12418292b913f0ee834
#
_cell.length_a   1.000
_cell.length_b   1.000
_cell.length_c   1.000
_cell.angle_alpha   90.00
_cell.angle_beta   90.00
_cell.angle_gamma   90.00
#
_symmetry.space_group_name_H-M   'P 1'
#
loop_
_entity.id
_entity.type
_entity.pdbx_description
1 polymer ?
#
loop_
_entity_poly.entity_id
_entity_poly.type
_entity_poly.pdbx_seq_one_letter_code
_entity_poly.pdbx_strand_id
1 'polypeptide(L)'
;MKPVKLWPVVNDPQGRQDLQTLIETRIRKLERTAGNGLWGTVIFLLISFAAFDNFSILPDMPSALRQKLGAPPPVDLISLALVIYAFSGIVLTFARMTSGTGSYRGFQHAAFLAGFYAFYHLSGALSDNFWAVFFAGISVMGLESYNLWTRNSAAIRKQQEHLANLRAGRPIVIEDEEEDED
;
A
#
# COMPACT_ATOMS: atom_id res chain seq x y z
N MET A 1 17.98 -23.63 -9.91
CA MET A 1 18.07 -23.02 -11.25
C MET A 1 16.78 -23.39 -11.96
N LYS A 2 15.83 -22.45 -12.08
CA LYS A 2 14.54 -22.68 -12.78
C LYS A 2 14.80 -22.65 -14.29
N PRO A 3 14.12 -23.49 -15.09
CA PRO A 3 14.28 -23.49 -16.53
C PRO A 3 13.74 -22.19 -17.11
N VAL A 4 14.62 -21.42 -17.76
CA VAL A 4 14.25 -20.24 -18.53
C VAL A 4 13.58 -20.72 -19.81
N LYS A 5 12.26 -20.56 -19.94
CA LYS A 5 11.57 -20.80 -21.22
C LYS A 5 11.90 -19.65 -22.17
N LEU A 6 12.84 -19.89 -23.07
CA LEU A 6 13.03 -19.06 -24.27
C LEU A 6 11.83 -19.30 -25.19
N TRP A 7 10.94 -18.34 -25.28
CA TRP A 7 9.91 -18.38 -26.32
C TRP A 7 10.60 -18.15 -27.67
N PRO A 8 10.43 -19.06 -28.64
CA PRO A 8 10.98 -18.87 -29.96
C PRO A 8 10.43 -17.57 -30.54
N VAL A 9 11.22 -16.90 -31.37
CA VAL A 9 10.76 -15.74 -32.13
C VAL A 9 9.44 -16.12 -32.80
N VAL A 10 8.35 -15.52 -32.32
CA VAL A 10 7.02 -15.78 -32.88
C VAL A 10 7.03 -15.14 -34.25
N ASN A 11 7.27 -15.95 -35.29
CA ASN A 11 7.29 -15.52 -36.70
C ASN A 11 5.87 -15.30 -37.25
N ASP A 12 4.86 -15.77 -36.54
CA ASP A 12 3.46 -15.59 -36.88
C ASP A 12 2.99 -14.17 -36.51
N PRO A 13 2.44 -13.37 -37.46
CA PRO A 13 1.94 -12.03 -37.21
C PRO A 13 0.83 -11.99 -36.15
N GLN A 14 -0.04 -12.98 -36.12
CA GLN A 14 -1.13 -13.08 -35.12
C GLN A 14 -0.61 -13.32 -33.73
N GLY A 15 0.30 -14.26 -33.54
CA GLY A 15 0.91 -14.53 -32.26
C GLY A 15 1.71 -13.35 -31.70
N ARG A 16 2.28 -12.49 -32.57
CA ARG A 16 2.94 -11.24 -32.14
C ARG A 16 1.93 -10.22 -31.62
N GLN A 17 0.78 -10.07 -32.28
CA GLN A 17 -0.26 -9.15 -31.85
C GLN A 17 -0.87 -9.58 -30.51
N ASP A 18 -1.10 -10.87 -30.32
CA ASP A 18 -1.63 -11.42 -29.07
C ASP A 18 -0.68 -11.19 -27.90
N LEU A 19 0.63 -11.39 -28.11
CA LEU A 19 1.66 -11.09 -27.11
C LEU A 19 1.75 -9.60 -26.81
N GLN A 20 1.63 -8.73 -27.79
CA GLN A 20 1.62 -7.28 -27.58
C GLN A 20 0.45 -6.84 -26.71
N THR A 21 -0.76 -7.31 -27.02
CA THR A 21 -1.96 -7.01 -26.24
C THR A 21 -1.88 -7.52 -24.81
N LEU A 22 -1.28 -8.69 -24.60
CA LEU A 22 -1.06 -9.28 -23.28
C LEU A 22 -0.08 -8.43 -22.45
N ILE A 23 1.05 -8.03 -23.02
CA ILE A 23 2.05 -7.18 -22.36
C ILE A 23 1.45 -5.80 -22.03
N GLU A 24 0.75 -5.18 -22.98
CA GLU A 24 0.09 -3.88 -22.75
C GLU A 24 -1.00 -3.96 -21.67
N THR A 25 -1.71 -5.08 -21.59
CA THR A 25 -2.71 -5.32 -20.53
C THR A 25 -2.05 -5.47 -19.17
N ARG A 26 -0.90 -6.18 -19.10
CA ARG A 26 -0.11 -6.28 -17.88
C ARG A 26 0.42 -4.92 -17.42
N ILE A 27 0.96 -4.10 -18.32
CA ILE A 27 1.41 -2.74 -17.99
C ILE A 27 0.27 -1.93 -17.40
N ARG A 28 -0.91 -1.92 -18.03
CA ARG A 28 -2.10 -1.22 -17.51
C ARG A 28 -2.55 -1.73 -16.15
N LYS A 29 -2.47 -3.04 -15.89
CA LYS A 29 -2.78 -3.63 -14.57
C LYS A 29 -1.80 -3.12 -13.51
N LEU A 30 -0.49 -3.10 -13.82
CA LEU A 30 0.56 -2.59 -12.92
C LEU A 30 0.41 -1.09 -12.62
N GLU A 31 0.11 -0.27 -13.63
CA GLU A 31 -0.15 1.16 -13.46
C GLU A 31 -1.38 1.41 -12.57
N ARG A 32 -2.45 0.62 -12.74
CA ARG A 32 -3.64 0.69 -11.90
C ARG A 32 -3.34 0.31 -10.46
N THR A 33 -2.55 -0.74 -10.26
CA THR A 33 -2.16 -1.19 -8.92
C THR A 33 -1.26 -0.15 -8.23
N ALA A 34 -0.35 0.49 -8.97
CA ALA A 34 0.45 1.60 -8.47
C ALA A 34 -0.41 2.79 -8.03
N GLY A 35 -1.43 3.15 -8.81
CA GLY A 35 -2.39 4.20 -8.46
C GLY A 35 -3.22 3.86 -7.23
N ASN A 36 -3.69 2.62 -7.11
CA ASN A 36 -4.46 2.17 -5.95
C ASN A 36 -3.65 2.23 -4.64
N GLY A 37 -2.32 2.11 -4.72
CA GLY A 37 -1.45 2.25 -3.56
C GLY A 37 -1.46 3.62 -2.90
N LEU A 38 -1.79 4.68 -3.65
CA LEU A 38 -1.89 6.03 -3.10
C LEU A 38 -3.20 6.29 -2.36
N TRP A 39 -4.27 5.53 -2.67
CA TRP A 39 -5.58 5.75 -2.06
C TRP A 39 -5.58 5.57 -0.54
N GLY A 40 -4.83 4.61 -0.02
CA GLY A 40 -4.68 4.45 1.43
C GLY A 40 -4.08 5.69 2.09
N THR A 41 -3.06 6.29 1.47
CA THR A 41 -2.43 7.53 1.94
C THR A 41 -3.39 8.71 1.85
N VAL A 42 -4.16 8.83 0.76
CA VAL A 42 -5.17 9.89 0.61
C VAL A 42 -6.25 9.78 1.70
N ILE A 43 -6.76 8.58 1.96
CA ILE A 43 -7.75 8.34 3.03
C ILE A 43 -7.16 8.70 4.39
N PHE A 44 -5.91 8.29 4.68
CA PHE A 44 -5.24 8.67 5.91
C PHE A 44 -5.13 10.21 6.06
N LEU A 45 -4.75 10.92 5.01
CA LEU A 45 -4.66 12.38 5.04
C LEU A 45 -6.03 13.04 5.28
N LEU A 46 -7.09 12.51 4.67
CA LEU A 46 -8.46 13.01 4.91
C LEU A 46 -8.90 12.77 6.36
N ILE A 47 -8.61 11.60 6.92
CA ILE A 47 -8.88 11.29 8.33
C ILE A 47 -8.03 12.19 9.24
N SER A 48 -6.76 12.41 8.92
CA SER A 48 -5.88 13.30 9.67
C SER A 48 -6.37 14.73 9.64
N PHE A 49 -6.90 15.20 8.50
CA PHE A 49 -7.50 16.53 8.40
C PHE A 49 -8.74 16.68 9.31
N ALA A 50 -9.61 15.66 9.34
CA ALA A 50 -10.76 15.65 10.25
C ALA A 50 -10.31 15.56 11.73
N ALA A 51 -9.26 14.80 12.02
CA ALA A 51 -8.70 14.67 13.37
C ALA A 51 -8.02 15.95 13.84
N PHE A 52 -7.41 16.73 12.94
CA PHE A 52 -6.80 18.03 13.24
C PHE A 52 -7.80 19.02 13.82
N ASP A 53 -9.03 19.03 13.29
CA ASP A 53 -10.15 19.80 13.79
C ASP A 53 -10.96 19.05 14.87
N ASN A 54 -10.32 18.13 15.58
CA ASN A 54 -10.90 17.35 16.68
C ASN A 54 -12.23 16.66 16.31
N PHE A 55 -12.35 16.24 15.03
CA PHE A 55 -13.56 15.65 14.48
C PHE A 55 -14.83 16.52 14.63
N SER A 56 -14.69 17.83 14.61
CA SER A 56 -15.81 18.80 14.75
C SER A 56 -16.96 18.57 13.77
N ILE A 57 -16.66 17.93 12.61
CA ILE A 57 -17.64 17.59 11.58
C ILE A 57 -18.54 16.43 12.01
N LEU A 58 -18.09 15.58 12.96
CA LEU A 58 -18.86 14.44 13.44
C LEU A 58 -19.84 14.89 14.54
N PRO A 59 -21.08 14.36 14.54
CA PRO A 59 -22.01 14.61 15.63
C PRO A 59 -21.46 14.04 16.94
N ASP A 60 -21.81 14.70 18.05
CA ASP A 60 -21.44 14.22 19.37
C ASP A 60 -21.85 12.75 19.58
N MET A 61 -20.94 11.99 20.16
CA MET A 61 -21.18 10.56 20.39
C MET A 61 -22.35 10.38 21.36
N PRO A 62 -23.41 9.61 20.99
CA PRO A 62 -24.53 9.34 21.87
C PRO A 62 -24.06 8.75 23.20
N SER A 63 -24.62 9.25 24.30
CA SER A 63 -24.29 8.81 25.67
C SER A 63 -24.45 7.29 25.87
N ALA A 64 -25.41 6.67 25.19
CA ALA A 64 -25.63 5.22 25.20
C ALA A 64 -24.46 4.45 24.56
N LEU A 65 -23.83 4.97 23.51
CA LEU A 65 -22.68 4.37 22.87
C LEU A 65 -21.43 4.53 23.73
N ARG A 66 -21.23 5.72 24.32
CA ARG A 66 -20.14 5.99 25.27
C ARG A 66 -20.18 5.06 26.49
N GLN A 67 -21.39 4.81 27.01
CA GLN A 67 -21.57 3.89 28.13
C GLN A 67 -21.26 2.43 27.76
N LYS A 68 -21.57 1.99 26.55
CA LYS A 68 -21.25 0.66 26.03
C LYS A 68 -19.76 0.44 25.76
N LEU A 69 -19.07 1.48 25.28
CA LEU A 69 -17.63 1.42 25.01
C LEU A 69 -16.78 1.40 26.29
N GLY A 70 -17.34 1.89 27.42
CA GLY A 70 -16.61 1.98 28.68
C GLY A 70 -15.60 3.14 28.73
N ALA A 71 -14.72 3.09 29.72
CA ALA A 71 -13.65 4.08 29.86
C ALA A 71 -12.56 3.84 28.78
N PRO A 72 -12.08 4.92 28.13
CA PRO A 72 -11.00 4.80 27.16
C PRO A 72 -9.72 4.29 27.84
N PRO A 73 -8.82 3.61 27.10
CA PRO A 73 -7.52 3.21 27.63
C PRO A 73 -6.71 4.43 28.10
N PRO A 74 -5.81 4.26 29.07
CA PRO A 74 -4.88 5.31 29.47
C PRO A 74 -4.04 5.80 28.30
N VAL A 75 -3.78 7.10 28.23
CA VAL A 75 -3.04 7.76 27.14
C VAL A 75 -1.66 7.13 26.93
N ASP A 76 -0.97 6.77 28.02
CA ASP A 76 0.35 6.13 27.96
C ASP A 76 0.30 4.77 27.26
N LEU A 77 -0.77 4.00 27.47
CA LEU A 77 -0.98 2.71 26.80
C LEU A 77 -1.25 2.89 25.31
N ILE A 78 -2.03 3.92 24.93
CA ILE A 78 -2.29 4.25 23.53
C ILE A 78 -0.98 4.66 22.85
N SER A 79 -0.17 5.49 23.53
CA SER A 79 1.13 5.97 23.01
C SER A 79 2.12 4.81 22.85
N LEU A 80 2.20 3.91 23.82
CA LEU A 80 3.04 2.71 23.73
C LEU A 80 2.61 1.83 22.54
N ALA A 81 1.30 1.59 22.40
CA ALA A 81 0.77 0.81 21.29
C ALA A 81 1.08 1.47 19.93
N LEU A 82 0.99 2.80 19.83
CA LEU A 82 1.35 3.55 18.61
C LEU A 82 2.83 3.39 18.25
N VAL A 83 3.73 3.47 19.24
CA VAL A 83 5.18 3.27 19.02
C VAL A 83 5.46 1.85 18.53
N ILE A 84 4.88 0.84 19.19
CA ILE A 84 5.03 -0.57 18.77
C ILE A 84 4.48 -0.78 17.35
N TYR A 85 3.32 -0.21 17.05
CA TYR A 85 2.71 -0.27 15.74
C TYR A 85 3.60 0.36 14.67
N ALA A 86 4.08 1.58 14.88
CA ALA A 86 4.93 2.29 13.93
C ALA A 86 6.25 1.55 13.69
N PHE A 87 6.91 1.12 14.75
CA PHE A 87 8.14 0.33 14.65
C PHE A 87 7.93 -0.98 13.89
N SER A 88 6.90 -1.74 14.26
CA SER A 88 6.56 -3.00 13.58
C SER A 88 6.21 -2.79 12.10
N GLY A 89 5.46 -1.74 11.78
CA GLY A 89 5.12 -1.37 10.41
C GLY A 89 6.36 -1.08 9.57
N ILE A 90 7.29 -0.30 10.10
CA ILE A 90 8.56 0.03 9.43
C ILE A 90 9.39 -1.24 9.21
N VAL A 91 9.61 -2.05 10.26
CA VAL A 91 10.40 -3.29 10.17
C VAL A 91 9.80 -4.27 9.16
N LEU A 92 8.48 -4.47 9.19
CA LEU A 92 7.79 -5.35 8.26
C LEU A 92 7.89 -4.85 6.81
N THR A 93 7.82 -3.54 6.59
CA THR A 93 7.96 -2.98 5.24
C THR A 93 9.39 -3.18 4.72
N PHE A 94 10.41 -2.95 5.55
CA PHE A 94 11.79 -3.27 5.17
C PHE A 94 12.01 -4.76 4.88
N ALA A 95 11.45 -5.64 5.70
CA ALA A 95 11.53 -7.09 5.47
C ALA A 95 10.89 -7.49 4.13
N ARG A 96 9.76 -6.88 3.75
CA ARG A 96 9.13 -7.09 2.44
C ARG A 96 9.94 -6.51 1.28
N MET A 97 10.59 -5.37 1.48
CA MET A 97 11.50 -4.80 0.47
C MET A 97 12.64 -5.75 0.13
N THR A 98 13.18 -6.46 1.11
CA THR A 98 14.28 -7.41 0.91
C THR A 98 13.82 -8.77 0.37
N SER A 99 12.64 -9.25 0.77
CA SER A 99 12.13 -10.56 0.32
C SER A 99 11.47 -10.53 -1.06
N GLY A 100 11.20 -9.34 -1.61
CA GLY A 100 10.51 -9.20 -2.90
C GLY A 100 9.03 -9.61 -2.88
N THR A 101 8.51 -10.09 -1.75
CA THR A 101 7.11 -10.53 -1.56
C THR A 101 6.28 -9.44 -0.89
N GLY A 102 5.01 -9.39 -1.15
CA GLY A 102 4.07 -8.58 -0.37
C GLY A 102 2.96 -7.93 -1.17
N SER A 103 1.75 -8.11 -0.66
CA SER A 103 0.56 -7.39 -1.08
C SER A 103 0.53 -6.00 -0.43
N TYR A 104 -0.04 -5.01 -1.12
CA TYR A 104 -0.23 -3.66 -0.59
C TYR A 104 -1.28 -3.66 0.53
N ARG A 105 -0.93 -3.12 1.69
CA ARG A 105 -1.80 -3.07 2.89
C ARG A 105 -2.14 -1.66 3.36
N GLY A 106 -2.02 -0.66 2.50
CA GLY A 106 -2.23 0.75 2.86
C GLY A 106 -3.58 1.04 3.51
N PHE A 107 -4.65 0.38 3.08
CA PHE A 107 -5.97 0.52 3.74
C PHE A 107 -5.98 0.01 5.18
N GLN A 108 -5.28 -1.10 5.47
CA GLN A 108 -5.16 -1.62 6.84
C GLN A 108 -4.42 -0.62 7.73
N HIS A 109 -3.33 -0.05 7.24
CA HIS A 109 -2.58 0.97 7.97
C HIS A 109 -3.42 2.22 8.21
N ALA A 110 -4.17 2.71 7.21
CA ALA A 110 -5.09 3.83 7.37
C ALA A 110 -6.17 3.56 8.44
N ALA A 111 -6.74 2.34 8.46
CA ALA A 111 -7.74 1.95 9.45
C ALA A 111 -7.16 1.86 10.87
N PHE A 112 -5.96 1.30 11.05
CA PHE A 112 -5.30 1.27 12.36
C PHE A 112 -4.97 2.67 12.87
N LEU A 113 -4.47 3.55 12.01
CA LEU A 113 -4.15 4.94 12.35
C LEU A 113 -5.41 5.75 12.70
N ALA A 114 -6.52 5.51 11.98
CA ALA A 114 -7.82 6.07 12.33
C ALA A 114 -8.27 5.62 13.72
N GLY A 115 -8.01 4.35 14.08
CA GLY A 115 -8.25 3.81 15.42
C GLY A 115 -7.47 4.57 16.50
N PHE A 116 -6.19 4.88 16.28
CA PHE A 116 -5.39 5.70 17.20
C PHE A 116 -5.96 7.10 17.37
N TYR A 117 -6.34 7.77 16.27
CA TYR A 117 -7.01 9.06 16.37
C TYR A 117 -8.31 8.99 17.18
N ALA A 118 -9.12 7.92 16.95
CA ALA A 118 -10.36 7.73 17.71
C ALA A 118 -10.09 7.48 19.20
N PHE A 119 -9.08 6.65 19.57
CA PHE A 119 -8.73 6.42 20.97
C PHE A 119 -8.23 7.69 21.65
N TYR A 120 -7.38 8.50 21.02
CA TYR A 120 -6.95 9.78 21.57
C TYR A 120 -8.11 10.77 21.68
N HIS A 121 -9.03 10.79 20.71
CA HIS A 121 -10.22 11.62 20.79
C HIS A 121 -11.12 11.22 21.95
N LEU A 122 -11.38 9.93 22.15
CA LEU A 122 -12.18 9.41 23.26
C LEU A 122 -11.55 9.69 24.63
N SER A 123 -10.22 9.66 24.71
CA SER A 123 -9.48 9.99 25.95
C SER A 123 -9.35 11.49 26.20
N GLY A 124 -9.79 12.36 25.26
CA GLY A 124 -9.64 13.80 25.34
C GLY A 124 -8.22 14.32 25.14
N ALA A 125 -7.30 13.46 24.64
CA ALA A 125 -5.88 13.76 24.48
C ALA A 125 -5.45 13.89 23.00
N LEU A 126 -6.41 14.06 22.07
CA LEU A 126 -6.12 14.12 20.63
C LEU A 126 -5.25 15.32 20.26
N SER A 127 -5.53 16.51 20.80
CA SER A 127 -4.78 17.72 20.50
C SER A 127 -3.28 17.58 20.80
N ASP A 128 -2.96 16.94 21.92
CA ASP A 128 -1.58 16.77 22.38
C ASP A 128 -0.83 15.68 21.65
N ASN A 129 -1.57 14.69 21.12
CA ASN A 129 -0.99 13.49 20.49
C ASN A 129 -1.23 13.40 18.98
N PHE A 130 -1.90 14.39 18.37
CA PHE A 130 -2.18 14.42 16.94
C PHE A 130 -0.94 14.20 16.10
N TRP A 131 0.13 14.95 16.39
CA TRP A 131 1.37 14.89 15.62
C TRP A 131 2.07 13.54 15.73
N ALA A 132 1.95 12.86 16.88
CA ALA A 132 2.51 11.53 17.05
C ALA A 132 1.87 10.52 16.07
N VAL A 133 0.54 10.53 15.98
CA VAL A 133 -0.19 9.65 15.03
C VAL A 133 0.11 10.05 13.59
N PHE A 134 0.13 11.36 13.30
CA PHE A 134 0.39 11.89 11.97
C PHE A 134 1.76 11.47 11.44
N PHE A 135 2.82 11.70 12.22
CA PHE A 135 4.19 11.32 11.80
C PHE A 135 4.38 9.81 11.74
N ALA A 136 3.81 9.04 12.66
CA ALA A 136 3.81 7.58 12.59
C ALA A 136 3.14 7.11 11.29
N GLY A 137 1.99 7.68 10.96
CA GLY A 137 1.23 7.35 9.76
C GLY A 137 1.98 7.71 8.46
N ILE A 138 2.50 8.93 8.35
CA ILE A 138 3.28 9.36 7.18
C ILE A 138 4.51 8.48 7.00
N SER A 139 5.19 8.11 8.10
CA SER A 139 6.38 7.24 8.01
C SER A 139 6.04 5.84 7.50
N VAL A 140 5.04 5.18 8.08
CA VAL A 140 4.65 3.81 7.70
C VAL A 140 4.06 3.80 6.27
N MET A 141 3.11 4.68 5.99
CA MET A 141 2.42 4.71 4.69
C MET A 141 3.31 5.25 3.58
N GLY A 142 4.18 6.21 3.88
CA GLY A 142 5.16 6.72 2.92
C GLY A 142 6.16 5.65 2.51
N LEU A 143 6.65 4.86 3.48
CA LEU A 143 7.56 3.76 3.20
C LEU A 143 6.89 2.63 2.40
N GLU A 144 5.64 2.29 2.74
CA GLU A 144 4.83 1.31 2.01
C GLU A 144 4.56 1.77 0.56
N SER A 145 4.17 3.04 0.39
CA SER A 145 3.93 3.64 -0.94
C SER A 145 5.21 3.68 -1.78
N TYR A 146 6.35 4.02 -1.17
CA TYR A 146 7.65 4.01 -1.82
C TYR A 146 8.04 2.60 -2.30
N ASN A 147 7.87 1.60 -1.43
CA ASN A 147 8.12 0.20 -1.78
C ASN A 147 7.27 -0.25 -2.98
N LEU A 148 5.96 0.02 -2.92
CA LEU A 148 5.03 -0.31 -4.01
C LEU A 148 5.42 0.38 -5.32
N TRP A 149 5.73 1.69 -5.26
CA TRP A 149 6.12 2.46 -6.43
C TRP A 149 7.41 1.93 -7.07
N THR A 150 8.42 1.64 -6.26
CA THR A 150 9.71 1.12 -6.74
C THR A 150 9.55 -0.23 -7.44
N ARG A 151 8.77 -1.13 -6.84
CA ARG A 151 8.50 -2.47 -7.40
C ARG A 151 7.71 -2.39 -8.71
N ASN A 152 6.63 -1.63 -8.72
CA ASN A 152 5.80 -1.48 -9.93
C ASN A 152 6.57 -0.78 -11.05
N SER A 153 7.37 0.24 -10.74
CA SER A 153 8.21 0.91 -11.76
C SER A 153 9.24 -0.03 -12.37
N ALA A 154 9.86 -0.91 -11.57
CA ALA A 154 10.78 -1.91 -12.07
C ALA A 154 10.06 -2.95 -12.96
N ALA A 155 8.89 -3.42 -12.54
CA ALA A 155 8.08 -4.35 -13.31
C ALA A 155 7.58 -3.74 -14.63
N ILE A 156 7.11 -2.49 -14.60
CA ILE A 156 6.66 -1.76 -15.82
C ILE A 156 7.83 -1.61 -16.79
N ARG A 157 9.01 -1.21 -16.31
CA ARG A 157 10.21 -1.06 -17.16
C ARG A 157 10.58 -2.39 -17.81
N LYS A 158 10.56 -3.51 -17.09
CA LYS A 158 10.82 -4.85 -17.63
C LYS A 158 9.81 -5.20 -18.74
N GLN A 159 8.52 -4.94 -18.54
CA GLN A 159 7.50 -5.17 -19.56
C GLN A 159 7.65 -4.28 -20.79
N GLN A 160 8.05 -3.02 -20.59
CA GLN A 160 8.34 -2.10 -21.71
C GLN A 160 9.54 -2.56 -22.54
N GLU A 161 10.60 -3.08 -21.89
CA GLU A 161 11.75 -3.69 -22.57
C GLU A 161 11.34 -4.92 -23.39
N HIS A 162 10.46 -5.78 -22.83
CA HIS A 162 9.91 -6.92 -23.56
C HIS A 162 9.12 -6.47 -24.79
N LEU A 163 8.29 -5.44 -24.66
CA LEU A 163 7.53 -4.88 -25.76
C LEU A 163 8.45 -4.30 -26.86
N ALA A 164 9.51 -3.59 -26.48
CA ALA A 164 10.49 -3.03 -27.39
C ALA A 164 11.24 -4.15 -28.16
N ASN A 165 11.65 -5.21 -27.46
CA ASN A 165 12.30 -6.36 -28.06
C ASN A 165 11.38 -7.10 -29.05
N LEU A 166 10.10 -7.26 -28.70
CA LEU A 166 9.09 -7.87 -29.56
C LEU A 166 8.90 -7.07 -30.85
N ARG A 167 8.81 -5.75 -30.74
CA ARG A 167 8.71 -4.83 -31.91
C ARG A 167 9.96 -4.86 -32.79
N ALA A 168 11.14 -5.06 -32.18
CA ALA A 168 12.41 -5.18 -32.89
C ALA A 168 12.68 -6.60 -33.45
N GLY A 169 11.76 -7.55 -33.27
CA GLY A 169 11.94 -8.94 -33.71
C GLY A 169 13.01 -9.72 -32.94
N ARG A 170 13.36 -9.29 -31.71
CA ARG A 170 14.34 -9.93 -30.85
C ARG A 170 13.68 -11.01 -29.98
N PRO A 171 14.41 -12.06 -29.59
CA PRO A 171 13.87 -13.08 -28.68
C PRO A 171 13.53 -12.44 -27.32
N ILE A 172 12.39 -12.86 -26.75
CA ILE A 172 11.92 -12.42 -25.43
C ILE A 172 12.11 -13.56 -24.44
N VAL A 173 12.65 -13.24 -23.29
CA VAL A 173 12.72 -14.14 -22.14
C VAL A 173 11.52 -13.84 -21.26
N ILE A 174 10.50 -14.68 -21.28
CA ILE A 174 9.38 -14.61 -20.35
C ILE A 174 9.74 -15.54 -19.19
N GLU A 175 10.02 -14.96 -18.04
CA GLU A 175 10.01 -15.68 -16.77
C GLU A 175 8.54 -15.86 -16.38
N ASP A 176 8.10 -17.11 -16.26
CA ASP A 176 6.79 -17.42 -15.69
C ASP A 176 6.80 -16.93 -14.22
N GLU A 177 6.35 -15.71 -13.98
CA GLU A 177 5.99 -15.25 -12.65
C GLU A 177 4.71 -16.02 -12.30
N GLU A 178 4.82 -16.99 -11.40
CA GLU A 178 3.66 -17.61 -10.77
C GLU A 178 2.78 -16.48 -10.26
N GLU A 179 1.56 -16.38 -10.79
CA GLU A 179 0.51 -15.57 -10.20
C GLU A 179 0.29 -16.17 -8.80
N ASP A 180 0.79 -15.50 -7.76
CA ASP A 180 0.36 -15.76 -6.40
C ASP A 180 -1.13 -15.36 -6.35
N GLU A 181 -2.00 -16.29 -6.75
CA GLU A 181 -3.42 -16.26 -6.45
C GLU A 181 -3.56 -16.58 -4.95
N ASP A 182 -3.72 -15.51 -4.13
CA ASP A 182 -4.31 -15.56 -2.79
C ASP A 182 -5.30 -14.40 -2.62
#